data_021ad8098a6af391176ce8bba88cfb73
#
_entry.id   021ad8098a6af391176ce8bba88cfb73
#
_cell.length_a   1.000
_cell.length_b   1.000
_cell.length_c   1.000
_cell.angle_alpha   90.00
_cell.angle_beta   90.00
_cell.angle_gamma   90.00
#
_symmetry.space_group_name_H-M   'P 1'
#
loop_
_entity.id
_entity.type
_entity.pdbx_description
1 polymer ?
#
loop_
_entity_poly.entity_id
_entity_poly.type
_entity_poly.pdbx_seq_one_letter_code
_entity_poly.pdbx_strand_id
1 'polypeptide(L)'
;MIVAVDTGGTKTLIAGYTEAGKITTEYKFPTPQKTSEYIEQLKYHLDILFGGREVDAVVVAIPGTVKNGVAVWCNNLKWKNFDIAGELKGILGGAPLYIDNDANLAGLAETRRLKPMPMCSLYVTISTGIGSGIITEGKIDPALRYSEAGRALIEYDGVVREWESFASGKAIYNAYGKFARDIKSKRIWNQIADRISRGFLAVIPILQPDCIIIGGSIGTYFDQYDTQLKAILREKLPDHIDLPKFYRAAHPEQAVIYGCYYYALDIITAA
;
A
#
# COMPACT_ATOMS: atom_id res chain seq x y z
N MET A 1 17.33 -16.90 -4.09
CA MET A 1 15.93 -16.75 -3.62
C MET A 1 15.67 -15.34 -3.14
N ILE A 2 14.42 -14.82 -3.22
CA ILE A 2 14.03 -13.49 -2.72
C ILE A 2 13.27 -13.66 -1.39
N VAL A 3 13.60 -12.82 -0.42
CA VAL A 3 12.90 -12.76 0.88
C VAL A 3 12.09 -11.47 0.96
N ALA A 4 10.79 -11.59 1.19
CA ALA A 4 9.84 -10.49 1.34
C ALA A 4 9.37 -10.39 2.78
N VAL A 5 9.29 -9.17 3.31
CA VAL A 5 8.76 -8.88 4.64
C VAL A 5 7.68 -7.81 4.52
N ASP A 6 6.47 -8.11 4.96
CA ASP A 6 5.37 -7.15 5.07
C ASP A 6 5.12 -6.81 6.54
N THR A 7 5.48 -5.59 6.93
CA THR A 7 5.31 -5.10 8.29
C THR A 7 3.99 -4.36 8.43
N GLY A 8 2.98 -5.06 8.88
CA GLY A 8 1.71 -4.42 9.22
C GLY A 8 1.69 -3.85 10.64
N GLY A 9 0.67 -3.05 10.97
CA GLY A 9 0.52 -2.44 12.31
C GLY A 9 0.31 -3.45 13.45
N THR A 10 -0.11 -4.67 13.17
CA THR A 10 -0.41 -5.73 14.16
C THR A 10 0.31 -7.03 13.90
N LYS A 11 0.66 -7.33 12.66
CA LYS A 11 1.31 -8.58 12.24
C LYS A 11 2.36 -8.27 11.19
N THR A 12 3.49 -8.95 11.28
CA THR A 12 4.53 -8.99 10.24
C THR A 12 4.48 -10.35 9.55
N LEU A 13 4.47 -10.33 8.22
CA LEU A 13 4.53 -11.52 7.37
C LEU A 13 5.90 -11.59 6.71
N ILE A 14 6.53 -12.75 6.79
CA ILE A 14 7.76 -13.08 6.06
C ILE A 14 7.42 -14.12 5.01
N ALA A 15 7.90 -13.95 3.79
CA ALA A 15 7.76 -14.93 2.71
C ALA A 15 9.07 -15.12 1.94
N GLY A 16 9.37 -16.37 1.58
CA GLY A 16 10.47 -16.71 0.69
C GLY A 16 9.98 -17.11 -0.69
N TYR A 17 10.61 -16.57 -1.73
CA TYR A 17 10.27 -16.84 -3.13
C TYR A 17 11.39 -17.59 -3.84
N THR A 18 11.03 -18.55 -4.70
CA THR A 18 11.93 -19.05 -5.74
C THR A 18 12.15 -18.00 -6.81
N GLU A 19 13.15 -18.19 -7.68
CA GLU A 19 13.34 -17.38 -8.90
C GLU A 19 12.09 -17.33 -9.79
N ALA A 20 11.34 -18.43 -9.85
CA ALA A 20 10.09 -18.53 -10.62
C ALA A 20 8.87 -17.86 -9.94
N GLY A 21 9.05 -17.15 -8.81
CA GLY A 21 7.99 -16.43 -8.12
C GLY A 21 7.04 -17.31 -7.29
N LYS A 22 7.43 -18.55 -6.99
CA LYS A 22 6.63 -19.42 -6.12
C LYS A 22 7.02 -19.19 -4.66
N ILE A 23 6.03 -18.97 -3.79
CA ILE A 23 6.23 -18.90 -2.34
C ILE A 23 6.60 -20.31 -1.83
N THR A 24 7.72 -20.41 -1.14
CA THR A 24 8.23 -21.65 -0.53
C THR A 24 8.12 -21.64 0.98
N THR A 25 8.12 -20.47 1.57
CA THR A 25 8.10 -20.29 3.02
C THR A 25 7.20 -19.10 3.32
N GLU A 26 6.33 -19.24 4.32
CA GLU A 26 5.47 -18.17 4.81
C GLU A 26 5.41 -18.26 6.34
N TYR A 27 5.69 -17.17 7.04
CA TYR A 27 5.65 -17.11 8.49
C TYR A 27 5.09 -15.78 8.97
N LYS A 28 4.22 -15.80 9.97
CA LYS A 28 3.58 -14.61 10.55
C LYS A 28 3.86 -14.51 12.04
N PHE A 29 4.18 -13.31 12.50
CA PHE A 29 4.31 -13.01 13.93
C PHE A 29 3.67 -11.65 14.27
N PRO A 30 3.29 -11.42 15.56
CA PRO A 30 2.78 -10.13 15.99
C PRO A 30 3.85 -9.04 15.82
N THR A 31 3.49 -7.88 15.26
CA THR A 31 4.45 -6.76 15.10
C THR A 31 4.69 -6.07 16.45
N PRO A 32 5.90 -6.11 17.00
CA PRO A 32 6.24 -5.37 18.22
C PRO A 32 6.15 -3.85 17.98
N GLN A 33 5.64 -3.13 18.96
CA GLN A 33 5.52 -1.67 18.88
C GLN A 33 6.87 -0.97 19.11
N LYS A 34 7.76 -1.56 19.91
CA LYS A 34 9.11 -1.06 20.12
C LYS A 34 10.01 -1.50 18.98
N THR A 35 10.75 -0.55 18.43
CA THR A 35 11.66 -0.78 17.29
C THR A 35 12.74 -1.82 17.60
N SER A 36 13.32 -1.78 18.80
CA SER A 36 14.34 -2.76 19.21
C SER A 36 13.80 -4.20 19.25
N GLU A 37 12.61 -4.39 19.82
CA GLU A 37 11.96 -5.71 19.88
C GLU A 37 11.57 -6.18 18.46
N TYR A 38 11.12 -5.28 17.60
CA TYR A 38 10.81 -5.60 16.20
C TYR A 38 12.06 -6.09 15.45
N ILE A 39 13.17 -5.38 15.55
CA ILE A 39 14.44 -5.77 14.90
C ILE A 39 14.96 -7.09 15.42
N GLU A 40 14.94 -7.29 16.73
CA GLU A 40 15.36 -8.56 17.36
C GLU A 40 14.54 -9.74 16.82
N GLN A 41 13.21 -9.64 16.84
CA GLN A 41 12.33 -10.70 16.35
C GLN A 41 12.47 -10.90 14.83
N LEU A 42 12.57 -9.81 14.05
CA LEU A 42 12.73 -9.92 12.61
C LEU A 42 14.05 -10.64 12.26
N LYS A 43 15.17 -10.24 12.85
CA LYS A 43 16.48 -10.90 12.65
C LYS A 43 16.42 -12.38 13.04
N TYR A 44 15.85 -12.69 14.19
CA TYR A 44 15.70 -14.06 14.67
C TYR A 44 14.90 -14.94 13.70
N HIS A 45 13.74 -14.46 13.24
CA HIS A 45 12.93 -15.23 12.31
C HIS A 45 13.55 -15.34 10.91
N LEU A 46 14.21 -14.30 10.42
CA LEU A 46 14.92 -14.34 9.15
C LEU A 46 16.07 -15.36 9.20
N ASP A 47 16.82 -15.42 10.28
CA ASP A 47 17.93 -16.37 10.45
C ASP A 47 17.42 -17.81 10.53
N ILE A 48 16.38 -18.09 11.33
CA ILE A 48 15.78 -19.43 11.42
C ILE A 48 15.24 -19.91 10.07
N LEU A 49 14.58 -19.02 9.32
CA LEU A 49 13.89 -19.42 8.09
C LEU A 49 14.83 -19.50 6.88
N PHE A 50 15.86 -18.66 6.84
CA PHE A 50 16.71 -18.49 5.66
C PHE A 50 18.21 -18.49 5.94
N GLY A 51 18.65 -18.61 7.19
CA GLY A 51 20.06 -18.68 7.55
C GLY A 51 20.80 -19.80 6.80
N GLY A 52 21.98 -19.49 6.27
CA GLY A 52 22.79 -20.44 5.48
C GLY A 52 22.27 -20.69 4.05
N ARG A 53 21.20 -20.02 3.60
CA ARG A 53 20.71 -20.09 2.22
C ARG A 53 21.26 -18.92 1.39
N GLU A 54 21.40 -19.14 0.10
CA GLU A 54 21.71 -18.05 -0.85
C GLU A 54 20.48 -17.16 -1.06
N VAL A 55 20.57 -15.89 -0.65
CA VAL A 55 19.51 -14.89 -0.75
C VAL A 55 19.95 -13.78 -1.67
N ASP A 56 19.24 -13.60 -2.78
CA ASP A 56 19.55 -12.61 -3.83
C ASP A 56 19.12 -11.20 -3.41
N ALA A 57 18.04 -11.09 -2.65
CA ALA A 57 17.55 -9.82 -2.10
C ALA A 57 16.59 -10.04 -0.92
N VAL A 58 16.60 -9.06 -0.01
CA VAL A 58 15.60 -8.90 1.06
C VAL A 58 14.85 -7.60 0.82
N VAL A 59 13.52 -7.65 0.72
CA VAL A 59 12.68 -6.47 0.58
C VAL A 59 11.75 -6.36 1.78
N VAL A 60 11.81 -5.23 2.49
CA VAL A 60 10.99 -4.96 3.68
C VAL A 60 10.00 -3.85 3.37
N ALA A 61 8.72 -4.19 3.40
CA ALA A 61 7.62 -3.24 3.31
C ALA A 61 7.32 -2.64 4.69
N ILE A 62 7.20 -1.32 4.77
CA ILE A 62 6.90 -0.58 5.99
C ILE A 62 5.71 0.36 5.73
N PRO A 63 4.70 0.39 6.62
CA PRO A 63 3.62 1.35 6.49
C PRO A 63 4.11 2.78 6.81
N GLY A 64 3.62 3.76 6.06
CA GLY A 64 3.98 5.17 6.22
C GLY A 64 5.17 5.62 5.37
N THR A 65 5.77 6.76 5.69
CA THR A 65 6.78 7.38 4.84
C THR A 65 8.17 6.77 5.06
N VAL A 66 8.71 6.15 4.03
CA VAL A 66 10.07 5.57 4.04
C VAL A 66 10.97 6.38 3.10
N LYS A 67 12.12 6.84 3.59
CA LYS A 67 13.14 7.56 2.79
C LYS A 67 14.52 6.98 3.08
N ASN A 68 15.21 6.54 2.04
CA ASN A 68 16.58 5.99 2.13
C ASN A 68 16.73 4.90 3.20
N GLY A 69 15.75 4.00 3.31
CA GLY A 69 15.78 2.92 4.29
C GLY A 69 15.39 3.31 5.73
N VAL A 70 15.03 4.58 5.94
CA VAL A 70 14.57 5.11 7.22
C VAL A 70 13.03 5.25 7.20
N ALA A 71 12.34 4.66 8.17
CA ALA A 71 10.94 4.95 8.44
C ALA A 71 10.85 6.33 9.10
N VAL A 72 10.69 7.37 8.27
CA VAL A 72 10.63 8.77 8.73
C VAL A 72 9.42 8.98 9.63
N TRP A 73 8.31 8.39 9.23
CA TRP A 73 7.07 8.48 9.99
C TRP A 73 6.15 7.28 9.70
N CYS A 74 5.79 6.56 10.75
CA CYS A 74 4.87 5.43 10.69
C CYS A 74 3.84 5.54 11.83
N ASN A 75 2.66 6.07 11.51
CA ASN A 75 1.63 6.38 12.51
C ASN A 75 1.11 5.11 13.20
N ASN A 76 0.91 4.04 12.45
CA ASN A 76 0.32 2.80 12.95
C ASN A 76 1.22 2.10 13.99
N LEU A 77 2.54 2.24 13.86
CA LEU A 77 3.54 1.65 14.75
C LEU A 77 4.16 2.70 15.69
N LYS A 78 3.79 3.98 15.55
CA LYS A 78 4.36 5.10 16.31
C LYS A 78 5.88 5.25 16.14
N TRP A 79 6.44 4.76 15.03
CA TRP A 79 7.85 4.89 14.74
C TRP A 79 8.13 6.24 14.08
N LYS A 80 9.27 6.84 14.45
CA LYS A 80 9.76 8.09 13.88
C LYS A 80 11.27 8.02 13.70
N ASN A 81 11.74 8.39 12.51
CA ASN A 81 13.16 8.42 12.16
C ASN A 81 13.90 7.13 12.54
N PHE A 82 13.25 6.00 12.28
CA PHE A 82 13.80 4.68 12.57
C PHE A 82 14.61 4.16 11.39
N ASP A 83 15.93 4.05 11.55
CA ASP A 83 16.87 3.57 10.54
C ASP A 83 16.83 2.03 10.43
N ILE A 84 15.85 1.52 9.70
CA ILE A 84 15.68 0.09 9.48
C ILE A 84 16.84 -0.48 8.66
N ALA A 85 17.31 0.26 7.65
CA ALA A 85 18.41 -0.19 6.81
C ALA A 85 19.70 -0.36 7.61
N GLY A 86 20.02 0.59 8.49
CA GLY A 86 21.17 0.49 9.38
C GLY A 86 21.05 -0.69 10.36
N GLU A 87 19.88 -0.86 10.96
CA GLU A 87 19.63 -1.94 11.91
C GLU A 87 19.67 -3.34 11.27
N LEU A 88 19.24 -3.49 10.02
CA LEU A 88 19.26 -4.77 9.30
C LEU A 88 20.52 -4.97 8.43
N LYS A 89 21.50 -4.08 8.52
CA LYS A 89 22.74 -4.19 7.76
C LYS A 89 23.43 -5.54 8.04
N GLY A 90 23.83 -6.23 6.96
CA GLY A 90 24.50 -7.53 7.06
C GLY A 90 23.57 -8.72 7.29
N ILE A 91 22.24 -8.52 7.30
CA ILE A 91 21.28 -9.62 7.46
C ILE A 91 21.48 -10.69 6.36
N LEU A 92 21.25 -11.95 6.72
CA LEU A 92 21.36 -13.11 5.81
C LEU A 92 22.66 -13.13 4.98
N GLY A 93 23.80 -12.94 5.67
CA GLY A 93 25.11 -12.97 5.02
C GLY A 93 25.46 -11.76 4.17
N GLY A 94 24.74 -10.63 4.36
CA GLY A 94 24.95 -9.40 3.60
C GLY A 94 24.15 -9.34 2.31
N ALA A 95 23.06 -10.09 2.20
CA ALA A 95 22.13 -10.00 1.08
C ALA A 95 21.69 -8.56 0.84
N PRO A 96 21.55 -8.11 -0.42
CA PRO A 96 21.03 -6.79 -0.76
C PRO A 96 19.70 -6.51 -0.08
N LEU A 97 19.61 -5.40 0.66
CA LEU A 97 18.45 -5.02 1.45
C LEU A 97 17.78 -3.78 0.87
N TYR A 98 16.48 -3.87 0.66
CA TYR A 98 15.64 -2.80 0.14
C TYR A 98 14.44 -2.58 1.06
N ILE A 99 14.08 -1.31 1.27
CA ILE A 99 12.97 -0.94 2.12
C ILE A 99 12.10 0.07 1.38
N ASP A 100 10.79 -0.20 1.30
CA ASP A 100 9.84 0.71 0.67
C ASP A 100 8.50 0.75 1.43
N ASN A 101 7.65 1.69 1.02
CA ASN A 101 6.31 1.82 1.54
C ASN A 101 5.43 0.65 1.08
N ASP A 102 4.57 0.16 1.98
CA ASP A 102 3.64 -0.96 1.74
C ASP A 102 2.65 -0.69 0.59
N ALA A 103 2.13 0.54 0.46
CA ALA A 103 1.21 0.88 -0.61
C ALA A 103 1.90 0.99 -1.99
N ASN A 104 3.16 1.42 -2.05
CA ASN A 104 3.95 1.38 -3.28
C ASN A 104 4.12 -0.06 -3.78
N LEU A 105 4.52 -0.96 -2.87
CA LEU A 105 4.73 -2.37 -3.21
C LEU A 105 3.42 -3.06 -3.58
N ALA A 106 2.34 -2.84 -2.83
CA ALA A 106 1.02 -3.36 -3.20
C ALA A 106 0.56 -2.84 -4.57
N GLY A 107 0.76 -1.55 -4.83
CA GLY A 107 0.46 -0.91 -6.11
C GLY A 107 1.23 -1.55 -7.27
N LEU A 108 2.51 -1.83 -7.07
CA LEU A 108 3.36 -2.51 -8.06
C LEU A 108 2.78 -3.89 -8.43
N ALA A 109 2.44 -4.70 -7.43
CA ALA A 109 1.87 -6.04 -7.66
C ALA A 109 0.54 -5.98 -8.40
N GLU A 110 -0.38 -5.14 -7.94
CA GLU A 110 -1.72 -5.04 -8.51
C GLU A 110 -1.71 -4.46 -9.93
N THR A 111 -0.79 -3.50 -10.21
CA THR A 111 -0.63 -2.95 -11.56
C THR A 111 -0.12 -3.98 -12.55
N ARG A 112 0.91 -4.76 -12.19
CA ARG A 112 1.52 -5.77 -13.07
C ARG A 112 0.58 -6.92 -13.43
N ARG A 113 -0.46 -7.12 -12.64
CA ARG A 113 -1.52 -8.10 -12.93
C ARG A 113 -2.43 -7.67 -14.07
N LEU A 114 -2.58 -6.35 -14.32
CA LEU A 114 -3.49 -5.85 -15.34
C LEU A 114 -2.97 -6.15 -16.76
N LYS A 115 -3.89 -6.47 -17.66
CA LYS A 115 -3.61 -6.71 -19.07
C LYS A 115 -4.62 -5.94 -19.93
N PRO A 116 -4.20 -5.05 -20.85
CA PRO A 116 -2.83 -4.57 -21.00
C PRO A 116 -2.37 -3.81 -19.75
N MET A 117 -1.06 -3.79 -19.51
CA MET A 117 -0.49 -3.04 -18.41
C MET A 117 -0.66 -1.53 -18.68
N PRO A 118 -1.20 -0.75 -17.72
CA PRO A 118 -1.37 0.68 -17.89
C PRO A 118 -0.02 1.42 -17.87
N MET A 119 0.05 2.56 -18.56
CA MET A 119 1.23 3.44 -18.49
C MET A 119 1.36 4.10 -17.12
N CYS A 120 0.23 4.58 -16.57
CA CYS A 120 0.17 5.15 -15.22
C CYS A 120 -1.00 4.54 -14.45
N SER A 121 -0.75 4.03 -13.27
CA SER A 121 -1.79 3.62 -12.33
C SER A 121 -1.59 4.24 -10.95
N LEU A 122 -2.70 4.57 -10.31
CA LEU A 122 -2.76 4.96 -8.92
C LEU A 122 -3.36 3.81 -8.11
N TYR A 123 -2.57 3.22 -7.23
CA TYR A 123 -3.08 2.33 -6.20
C TYR A 123 -3.46 3.12 -4.96
N VAL A 124 -4.65 2.86 -4.40
CA VAL A 124 -5.11 3.47 -3.16
C VAL A 124 -5.61 2.39 -2.22
N THR A 125 -4.95 2.20 -1.09
CA THR A 125 -5.46 1.33 -0.03
C THR A 125 -6.28 2.15 0.96
N ILE A 126 -7.55 1.76 1.14
CA ILE A 126 -8.46 2.38 2.11
C ILE A 126 -8.75 1.36 3.20
N SER A 127 -8.08 1.54 4.35
CA SER A 127 -8.20 0.66 5.52
C SER A 127 -8.27 1.50 6.80
N THR A 128 -7.47 1.23 7.83
CA THR A 128 -7.38 2.11 9.02
C THR A 128 -7.06 3.55 8.62
N GLY A 129 -6.17 3.71 7.64
CA GLY A 129 -5.83 4.97 6.99
C GLY A 129 -6.07 4.90 5.48
N ILE A 130 -5.48 5.85 4.74
CA ILE A 130 -5.42 5.86 3.28
C ILE A 130 -3.97 5.98 2.85
N GLY A 131 -3.43 4.91 2.23
CA GLY A 131 -2.12 4.91 1.59
C GLY A 131 -2.25 4.93 0.07
N SER A 132 -1.19 5.31 -0.62
CA SER A 132 -1.16 5.34 -2.09
C SER A 132 0.18 4.94 -2.66
N GLY A 133 0.16 4.40 -3.87
CA GLY A 133 1.35 4.11 -4.67
C GLY A 133 1.10 4.49 -6.13
N ILE A 134 2.05 5.17 -6.76
CA ILE A 134 1.98 5.58 -8.15
C ILE A 134 2.96 4.72 -8.96
N ILE A 135 2.42 4.04 -9.95
CA ILE A 135 3.15 3.07 -10.77
C ILE A 135 3.11 3.53 -12.22
N THR A 136 4.27 3.77 -12.78
CA THR A 136 4.45 4.14 -14.19
C THR A 136 5.23 3.07 -14.93
N GLU A 137 4.75 2.65 -16.11
CA GLU A 137 5.37 1.60 -16.91
C GLU A 137 5.64 0.31 -16.11
N GLY A 138 4.74 -0.02 -15.17
CA GLY A 138 4.86 -1.19 -14.31
C GLY A 138 5.97 -1.13 -13.27
N LYS A 139 6.48 0.06 -12.93
CA LYS A 139 7.50 0.31 -11.89
C LYS A 139 6.99 1.37 -10.91
N ILE A 140 7.46 1.32 -9.66
CA ILE A 140 7.22 2.40 -8.71
C ILE A 140 7.83 3.68 -9.28
N ASP A 141 7.02 4.74 -9.45
CA ASP A 141 7.50 6.00 -10.02
C ASP A 141 8.55 6.65 -9.09
N PRO A 142 9.79 6.85 -9.57
CA PRO A 142 10.86 7.33 -8.69
C PRO A 142 10.68 8.77 -8.22
N ALA A 143 9.99 9.62 -9.00
CA ALA A 143 9.72 11.01 -8.65
C ALA A 143 8.54 11.15 -7.67
N LEU A 144 7.57 10.23 -7.74
CA LEU A 144 6.33 10.26 -6.98
C LEU A 144 6.26 9.21 -5.86
N ARG A 145 7.32 8.44 -5.61
CA ARG A 145 7.35 7.36 -4.63
C ARG A 145 7.04 7.77 -3.18
N TYR A 146 7.16 9.06 -2.87
CA TYR A 146 6.86 9.61 -1.55
C TYR A 146 5.50 10.30 -1.50
N SER A 147 4.67 10.16 -2.53
CA SER A 147 3.33 10.75 -2.56
C SER A 147 2.41 10.06 -1.57
N GLU A 148 1.71 10.87 -0.79
CA GLU A 148 0.80 10.44 0.28
C GLU A 148 -0.59 11.02 0.00
N ALA A 149 -1.36 10.40 -0.89
CA ALA A 149 -2.69 10.90 -1.29
C ALA A 149 -3.65 11.05 -0.10
N GLY A 150 -3.56 10.16 0.90
CA GLY A 150 -4.36 10.24 2.12
C GLY A 150 -4.12 11.50 2.96
N ARG A 151 -2.98 12.19 2.74
CA ARG A 151 -2.61 13.45 3.42
C ARG A 151 -3.01 14.70 2.64
N ALA A 152 -3.60 14.54 1.46
CA ALA A 152 -4.14 15.68 0.73
C ALA A 152 -5.13 16.45 1.60
N LEU A 153 -4.92 17.76 1.71
CA LEU A 153 -5.81 18.66 2.45
C LEU A 153 -7.00 19.02 1.57
N ILE A 154 -8.17 18.61 1.99
CA ILE A 154 -9.41 18.72 1.23
C ILE A 154 -10.49 19.32 2.11
N GLU A 155 -11.27 20.25 1.54
CA GLU A 155 -12.46 20.76 2.21
C GLU A 155 -13.54 19.67 2.22
N TYR A 156 -14.06 19.38 3.42
CA TYR A 156 -15.17 18.48 3.64
C TYR A 156 -16.02 18.97 4.83
N ASP A 157 -17.31 19.18 4.60
CA ASP A 157 -18.26 19.74 5.58
C ASP A 157 -17.79 21.11 6.17
N GLY A 158 -17.29 22.01 5.30
CA GLY A 158 -16.81 23.34 5.67
C GLY A 158 -15.46 23.39 6.39
N VAL A 159 -14.75 22.24 6.48
CA VAL A 159 -13.45 22.14 7.17
C VAL A 159 -12.39 21.55 6.25
N VAL A 160 -11.25 22.23 6.13
CA VAL A 160 -10.07 21.72 5.42
C VAL A 160 -9.33 20.74 6.33
N ARG A 161 -9.18 19.51 5.85
CA ARG A 161 -8.54 18.42 6.60
C ARG A 161 -8.00 17.34 5.67
N GLU A 162 -7.16 16.46 6.20
CA GLU A 162 -6.61 15.34 5.44
C GLU A 162 -7.72 14.40 4.93
N TRP A 163 -7.60 13.95 3.67
CA TRP A 163 -8.55 12.99 3.09
C TRP A 163 -8.77 11.75 3.97
N GLU A 164 -7.69 11.20 4.52
CA GLU A 164 -7.72 10.07 5.44
C GLU A 164 -8.65 10.31 6.64
N SER A 165 -8.70 11.54 7.16
CA SER A 165 -9.43 11.87 8.39
C SER A 165 -10.95 11.72 8.27
N PHE A 166 -11.49 11.71 7.05
CA PHE A 166 -12.94 11.57 6.83
C PHE A 166 -13.34 10.44 5.88
N ALA A 167 -12.39 9.84 5.13
CA ALA A 167 -12.70 8.82 4.13
C ALA A 167 -12.04 7.45 4.42
N SER A 168 -11.14 7.34 5.42
CA SER A 168 -10.56 6.04 5.82
C SER A 168 -11.58 5.12 6.48
N GLY A 169 -11.25 3.84 6.57
CA GLY A 169 -12.08 2.85 7.28
C GLY A 169 -12.29 3.21 8.75
N LYS A 170 -11.29 3.78 9.42
CA LYS A 170 -11.42 4.31 10.79
C LYS A 170 -12.42 5.48 10.82
N ALA A 171 -12.35 6.40 9.87
CA ALA A 171 -13.27 7.52 9.79
C ALA A 171 -14.70 7.09 9.50
N ILE A 172 -14.88 6.08 8.63
CA ILE A 172 -16.16 5.45 8.34
C ILE A 172 -16.73 4.79 9.59
N TYR A 173 -15.93 4.03 10.33
CA TYR A 173 -16.36 3.45 11.59
C TYR A 173 -16.82 4.51 12.62
N ASN A 174 -16.03 5.58 12.75
CA ASN A 174 -16.39 6.68 13.66
C ASN A 174 -17.69 7.39 13.25
N ALA A 175 -17.96 7.51 11.95
CA ALA A 175 -19.16 8.19 11.45
C ALA A 175 -20.44 7.34 11.55
N TYR A 176 -20.34 6.03 11.40
CA TYR A 176 -21.52 5.13 11.29
C TYR A 176 -21.61 4.08 12.39
N GLY A 177 -20.62 3.94 13.27
CA GLY A 177 -20.57 2.92 14.32
C GLY A 177 -20.50 1.48 13.80
N LYS A 178 -20.10 1.29 12.54
CA LYS A 178 -20.10 -0.01 11.86
C LYS A 178 -18.82 -0.23 11.06
N PHE A 179 -18.28 -1.46 11.11
CA PHE A 179 -17.27 -1.86 10.16
C PHE A 179 -17.88 -2.05 8.76
N ALA A 180 -17.09 -1.90 7.72
CA ALA A 180 -17.53 -2.05 6.33
C ALA A 180 -18.30 -3.36 6.08
N ARG A 181 -17.85 -4.48 6.68
CA ARG A 181 -18.50 -5.80 6.57
C ARG A 181 -19.94 -5.83 7.11
N ASP A 182 -20.27 -4.90 8.00
CA ASP A 182 -21.59 -4.85 8.70
C ASP A 182 -22.54 -3.81 8.06
N ILE A 183 -22.04 -3.04 7.07
CA ILE A 183 -22.82 -2.02 6.37
C ILE A 183 -23.66 -2.67 5.27
N LYS A 184 -24.97 -2.73 5.48
CA LYS A 184 -25.94 -3.23 4.49
C LYS A 184 -26.71 -2.11 3.79
N SER A 185 -26.62 -0.88 4.29
CA SER A 185 -27.40 0.27 3.79
C SER A 185 -26.77 0.87 2.55
N LYS A 186 -27.50 0.87 1.43
CA LYS A 186 -27.09 1.54 0.18
C LYS A 186 -26.89 3.04 0.40
N ARG A 187 -27.71 3.67 1.26
CA ARG A 187 -27.54 5.09 1.60
C ARG A 187 -26.18 5.35 2.25
N ILE A 188 -25.75 4.51 3.17
CA ILE A 188 -24.42 4.66 3.81
C ILE A 188 -23.31 4.47 2.77
N TRP A 189 -23.42 3.47 1.90
CA TRP A 189 -22.44 3.27 0.82
C TRP A 189 -22.36 4.47 -0.14
N ASN A 190 -23.48 5.11 -0.46
CA ASN A 190 -23.48 6.33 -1.27
C ASN A 190 -22.78 7.50 -0.55
N GLN A 191 -22.94 7.62 0.77
CA GLN A 191 -22.20 8.63 1.56
C GLN A 191 -20.70 8.31 1.63
N ILE A 192 -20.34 7.03 1.71
CA ILE A 192 -18.94 6.59 1.63
C ILE A 192 -18.36 6.92 0.25
N ALA A 193 -19.09 6.70 -0.82
CA ALA A 193 -18.70 7.10 -2.17
C ALA A 193 -18.41 8.60 -2.27
N ASP A 194 -19.25 9.47 -1.68
CA ASP A 194 -19.01 10.91 -1.65
C ASP A 194 -17.72 11.25 -0.89
N ARG A 195 -17.49 10.67 0.30
CA ARG A 195 -16.26 10.87 1.08
C ARG A 195 -15.01 10.48 0.28
N ILE A 196 -15.06 9.33 -0.38
CA ILE A 196 -13.95 8.81 -1.19
C ILE A 196 -13.74 9.66 -2.44
N SER A 197 -14.81 10.11 -3.10
CA SER A 197 -14.72 10.91 -4.32
C SER A 197 -13.96 12.22 -4.14
N ARG A 198 -14.02 12.82 -2.93
CA ARG A 198 -13.35 14.11 -2.66
C ARG A 198 -11.83 14.04 -2.89
N GLY A 199 -11.19 12.95 -2.43
CA GLY A 199 -9.77 12.74 -2.71
C GLY A 199 -9.49 12.50 -4.18
N PHE A 200 -10.29 11.70 -4.85
CA PHE A 200 -10.10 11.44 -6.27
C PHE A 200 -10.31 12.68 -7.13
N LEU A 201 -11.26 13.56 -6.79
CA LEU A 201 -11.44 14.85 -7.48
C LEU A 201 -10.21 15.76 -7.37
N ALA A 202 -9.43 15.65 -6.28
CA ALA A 202 -8.19 16.39 -6.11
C ALA A 202 -7.01 15.73 -6.86
N VAL A 203 -6.96 14.41 -6.92
CA VAL A 203 -5.79 13.67 -7.42
C VAL A 203 -5.87 13.38 -8.93
N ILE A 204 -7.07 13.05 -9.46
CA ILE A 204 -7.24 12.70 -10.87
C ILE A 204 -6.76 13.80 -11.81
N PRO A 205 -7.13 15.10 -11.65
CA PRO A 205 -6.67 16.14 -12.56
C PRO A 205 -5.15 16.36 -12.57
N ILE A 206 -4.47 16.02 -11.49
CA ILE A 206 -3.01 16.19 -11.35
C ILE A 206 -2.26 15.03 -12.01
N LEU A 207 -2.69 13.78 -11.73
CA LEU A 207 -1.99 12.58 -12.19
C LEU A 207 -2.49 12.06 -13.52
N GLN A 208 -3.76 12.26 -13.86
CA GLN A 208 -4.45 11.70 -15.01
C GLN A 208 -4.07 10.22 -15.28
N PRO A 209 -4.24 9.33 -14.29
CA PRO A 209 -3.83 7.94 -14.43
C PRO A 209 -4.76 7.19 -15.37
N ASP A 210 -4.25 6.19 -16.12
CA ASP A 210 -5.09 5.30 -16.94
C ASP A 210 -6.09 4.52 -16.09
N CYS A 211 -5.66 4.20 -14.88
CA CYS A 211 -6.52 3.49 -13.94
C CYS A 211 -6.21 3.77 -12.47
N ILE A 212 -7.23 3.53 -11.64
CA ILE A 212 -7.14 3.55 -10.18
C ILE A 212 -7.49 2.15 -9.66
N ILE A 213 -6.62 1.59 -8.80
CA ILE A 213 -6.83 0.30 -8.17
C ILE A 213 -7.10 0.54 -6.70
N ILE A 214 -8.26 0.10 -6.20
CA ILE A 214 -8.68 0.32 -4.82
C ILE A 214 -8.51 -0.95 -4.01
N GLY A 215 -7.64 -0.88 -3.01
CA GLY A 215 -7.36 -1.94 -2.04
C GLY A 215 -7.79 -1.61 -0.62
N GLY A 216 -7.34 -2.42 0.33
CA GLY A 216 -7.67 -2.28 1.75
C GLY A 216 -9.06 -2.80 2.10
N SER A 217 -9.41 -2.70 3.39
CA SER A 217 -10.67 -3.26 3.90
C SER A 217 -11.93 -2.62 3.31
N ILE A 218 -11.88 -1.34 2.92
CA ILE A 218 -12.98 -0.67 2.23
C ILE A 218 -12.98 -1.04 0.74
N GLY A 219 -11.80 -1.22 0.13
CA GLY A 219 -11.67 -1.67 -1.26
C GLY A 219 -12.27 -3.05 -1.51
N THR A 220 -12.28 -3.94 -0.50
CA THR A 220 -12.97 -5.24 -0.57
C THR A 220 -14.45 -5.11 -0.93
N TYR A 221 -15.08 -4.00 -0.54
CA TYR A 221 -16.50 -3.70 -0.80
C TYR A 221 -16.69 -2.71 -1.96
N PHE A 222 -15.74 -2.58 -2.86
CA PHE A 222 -15.78 -1.61 -3.96
C PHE A 222 -17.09 -1.69 -4.75
N ASP A 223 -17.60 -2.89 -5.03
CA ASP A 223 -18.85 -3.11 -5.77
C ASP A 223 -20.09 -2.48 -5.09
N GLN A 224 -20.01 -2.12 -3.79
CA GLN A 224 -21.11 -1.50 -3.06
C GLN A 224 -21.23 0.01 -3.35
N TYR A 225 -20.14 0.66 -3.79
CA TYR A 225 -20.09 2.11 -3.97
C TYR A 225 -19.51 2.57 -5.31
N ASP A 226 -19.01 1.68 -6.16
CA ASP A 226 -18.34 2.02 -7.43
C ASP A 226 -19.22 2.84 -8.37
N THR A 227 -20.48 2.43 -8.54
CA THR A 227 -21.45 3.12 -9.41
C THR A 227 -21.68 4.56 -8.96
N GLN A 228 -21.89 4.78 -7.66
CA GLN A 228 -22.08 6.12 -7.11
C GLN A 228 -20.80 6.94 -7.17
N LEU A 229 -19.64 6.35 -6.87
CA LEU A 229 -18.35 7.00 -6.98
C LEU A 229 -18.10 7.52 -8.40
N LYS A 230 -18.27 6.65 -9.39
CA LYS A 230 -18.09 7.01 -10.81
C LYS A 230 -19.09 8.07 -11.27
N ALA A 231 -20.33 8.03 -10.77
CA ALA A 231 -21.34 9.04 -11.09
C ALA A 231 -20.93 10.43 -10.57
N ILE A 232 -20.49 10.51 -9.29
CA ILE A 232 -20.01 11.78 -8.70
C ILE A 232 -18.79 12.31 -9.45
N LEU A 233 -17.86 11.45 -9.80
CA LEU A 233 -16.64 11.86 -10.50
C LEU A 233 -16.96 12.39 -11.91
N ARG A 234 -17.86 11.72 -12.67
CA ARG A 234 -18.30 12.20 -14.00
C ARG A 234 -19.03 13.55 -13.93
N GLU A 235 -19.83 13.76 -12.89
CA GLU A 235 -20.55 15.02 -12.70
C GLU A 235 -19.62 16.20 -12.38
N LYS A 236 -18.52 15.93 -11.64
CA LYS A 236 -17.71 16.99 -11.03
C LYS A 236 -16.35 17.21 -11.69
N LEU A 237 -15.81 16.23 -12.40
CA LEU A 237 -14.58 16.43 -13.17
C LEU A 237 -14.88 17.33 -14.38
N PRO A 238 -13.94 18.22 -14.76
CA PRO A 238 -14.03 18.97 -16.01
C PRO A 238 -14.14 18.03 -17.22
N ASP A 239 -14.90 18.42 -18.24
CA ASP A 239 -15.19 17.62 -19.44
C ASP A 239 -13.93 17.14 -20.20
N HIS A 240 -12.81 17.86 -20.08
CA HIS A 240 -11.53 17.53 -20.72
C HIS A 240 -10.64 16.61 -19.87
N ILE A 241 -11.08 16.19 -18.69
CA ILE A 241 -10.38 15.24 -17.83
C ILE A 241 -11.08 13.89 -17.90
N ASP A 242 -10.40 12.93 -18.49
CA ASP A 242 -10.93 11.57 -18.62
C ASP A 242 -11.11 10.90 -17.25
N LEU A 243 -12.23 10.21 -17.09
CA LEU A 243 -12.43 9.37 -15.92
C LEU A 243 -11.58 8.10 -16.05
N PRO A 244 -10.60 7.84 -15.15
CA PRO A 244 -9.79 6.64 -15.21
C PRO A 244 -10.63 5.36 -15.00
N LYS A 245 -10.11 4.23 -15.47
CA LYS A 245 -10.70 2.93 -15.17
C LYS A 245 -10.50 2.60 -13.68
N PHE A 246 -11.54 2.09 -13.04
CA PHE A 246 -11.46 1.67 -11.64
C PHE A 246 -11.44 0.16 -11.52
N TYR A 247 -10.52 -0.37 -10.73
CA TYR A 247 -10.40 -1.77 -10.41
C TYR A 247 -10.40 -2.00 -8.90
N ARG A 248 -10.97 -3.11 -8.48
CA ARG A 248 -10.76 -3.64 -7.14
C ARG A 248 -9.45 -4.42 -7.10
N ALA A 249 -8.63 -4.24 -6.05
CA ALA A 249 -7.44 -5.05 -5.82
C ALA A 249 -7.80 -6.54 -5.72
N ALA A 250 -7.00 -7.39 -6.36
CA ALA A 250 -7.26 -8.84 -6.39
C ALA A 250 -6.66 -9.58 -5.20
N HIS A 251 -5.57 -9.06 -4.64
CA HIS A 251 -4.80 -9.70 -3.57
C HIS A 251 -4.74 -8.83 -2.31
N PRO A 252 -5.89 -8.53 -1.64
CA PRO A 252 -5.93 -7.54 -0.56
C PRO A 252 -5.04 -7.87 0.64
N GLU A 253 -4.67 -9.15 0.83
CA GLU A 253 -3.83 -9.60 1.95
C GLU A 253 -2.39 -9.94 1.54
N GLN A 254 -2.11 -10.13 0.26
CA GLN A 254 -0.81 -10.60 -0.24
C GLN A 254 -0.16 -9.65 -1.25
N ALA A 255 -0.85 -8.58 -1.65
CA ALA A 255 -0.33 -7.64 -2.65
C ALA A 255 1.05 -7.11 -2.28
N VAL A 256 1.29 -6.81 -0.99
CA VAL A 256 2.55 -6.27 -0.50
C VAL A 256 3.71 -7.24 -0.73
N ILE A 257 3.58 -8.51 -0.35
CA ILE A 257 4.66 -9.51 -0.53
C ILE A 257 4.91 -9.85 -2.00
N TYR A 258 3.87 -9.85 -2.85
CA TYR A 258 4.07 -9.95 -4.31
C TYR A 258 4.79 -8.71 -4.85
N GLY A 259 4.47 -7.54 -4.33
CA GLY A 259 5.17 -6.29 -4.66
C GLY A 259 6.63 -6.31 -4.26
N CYS A 260 6.96 -6.83 -3.08
CA CYS A 260 8.35 -7.05 -2.66
C CYS A 260 9.10 -7.94 -3.65
N TYR A 261 8.49 -9.03 -4.09
CA TYR A 261 9.07 -9.93 -5.08
C TYR A 261 9.33 -9.21 -6.40
N TYR A 262 8.34 -8.51 -6.96
CA TYR A 262 8.51 -7.78 -8.22
C TYR A 262 9.53 -6.65 -8.11
N TYR A 263 9.57 -5.96 -6.99
CA TYR A 263 10.54 -4.89 -6.74
C TYR A 263 11.97 -5.42 -6.68
N ALA A 264 12.19 -6.57 -6.02
CA ALA A 264 13.48 -7.25 -6.01
C ALA A 264 13.94 -7.63 -7.42
N LEU A 265 13.04 -8.21 -8.25
CA LEU A 265 13.34 -8.55 -9.63
C LEU A 265 13.78 -7.33 -10.45
N ASP A 266 13.09 -6.19 -10.31
CA ASP A 266 13.45 -4.95 -11.03
C ASP A 266 14.86 -4.49 -10.71
N ILE A 267 15.28 -4.60 -9.45
CA ILE A 267 16.59 -4.16 -9.01
C ILE A 267 17.69 -5.14 -9.44
N ILE A 268 17.45 -6.46 -9.26
CA ILE A 268 18.40 -7.50 -9.65
C ILE A 268 18.66 -7.47 -11.15
N THR A 269 17.62 -7.20 -11.97
CA THR A 269 17.77 -7.13 -13.44
C THR A 269 18.34 -5.82 -13.94
N ALA A 270 18.40 -4.77 -13.12
CA ALA A 270 18.97 -3.48 -13.46
C ALA A 270 20.45 -3.32 -13.04
N ALA A 271 20.96 -4.23 -12.19
CA ALA A 271 22.34 -4.27 -11.72
C ALA A 271 23.24 -5.09 -12.65
#